data_f0348c737bb4c7b54049345dfb5c6f70
#
_entry.id   f0348c737bb4c7b54049345dfb5c6f70
#
_cell.length_a   1.000
_cell.length_b   1.000
_cell.length_c   1.000
_cell.angle_alpha   90.00
_cell.angle_beta   90.00
_cell.angle_gamma   90.00
#
_symmetry.space_group_name_H-M   'P 1'
#
loop_
_entity.id
_entity.type
_entity.pdbx_description
1 polymer ?
#
loop_
_entity_poly.entity_id
_entity_poly.type
_entity_poly.pdbx_seq_one_letter_code
_entity_poly.pdbx_strand_id
1 'polypeptide(L)'
;VFDFLNADGDSFRVTNAHTLYVDEKGFIYLSGAREVGAGFAILDPSIDPWQPQLIFNQNGDYMHEVHVWEDVLYGAELFNGVFSIWDIKDRKAPKRIADQRTAFTFTHSVWLDRKQKILYTADETNGALVEAWDVSDPYFIRKKDQFRVGFGADPYHIPHNVFHHQDHLYISWY
;
A
#
# COMPACT_ATOMS: atom_id res chain seq x y z
N VAL A 1 20.77 -5.34 -3.40
CA VAL A 1 20.47 -6.72 -3.81
C VAL A 1 20.49 -7.56 -2.56
N PHE A 2 19.39 -8.22 -2.24
CA PHE A 2 19.26 -9.06 -1.05
C PHE A 2 18.82 -10.44 -1.48
N ASP A 3 19.41 -11.47 -0.90
CA ASP A 3 18.97 -12.84 -1.03
C ASP A 3 18.16 -13.21 0.23
N PHE A 4 16.94 -13.63 0.03
CA PHE A 4 16.05 -14.08 1.10
C PHE A 4 15.83 -15.58 1.02
N LEU A 5 15.49 -16.21 2.14
CA LEU A 5 15.07 -17.60 2.16
C LEU A 5 13.55 -17.67 2.31
N ASN A 6 12.91 -18.60 1.60
CA ASN A 6 11.53 -18.97 1.88
C ASN A 6 11.44 -19.99 3.03
N ALA A 7 10.24 -20.40 3.40
CA ALA A 7 10.02 -21.37 4.46
C ALA A 7 10.62 -22.76 4.16
N ASP A 8 10.83 -23.09 2.89
CA ASP A 8 11.40 -24.35 2.43
C ASP A 8 12.93 -24.31 2.34
N GLY A 9 13.53 -23.13 2.59
CA GLY A 9 14.97 -22.91 2.53
C GLY A 9 15.50 -22.56 1.14
N ASP A 10 14.61 -22.34 0.15
CA ASP A 10 15.03 -21.88 -1.18
C ASP A 10 15.41 -20.40 -1.13
N SER A 11 16.50 -20.07 -1.80
CA SER A 11 16.95 -18.71 -1.93
C SER A 11 16.30 -18.02 -3.13
N PHE A 12 15.83 -16.79 -2.92
CA PHE A 12 15.42 -15.92 -4.02
C PHE A 12 16.02 -14.53 -3.82
N ARG A 13 16.30 -13.89 -4.94
CA ARG A 13 16.99 -12.59 -4.98
C ARG A 13 16.01 -11.49 -5.29
N VAL A 14 15.99 -10.45 -4.45
CA VAL A 14 15.27 -9.21 -4.72
C VAL A 14 16.28 -8.14 -5.13
N THR A 15 16.16 -7.65 -6.35
CA THR A 15 17.04 -6.60 -6.90
C THR A 15 16.44 -5.22 -6.72
N ASN A 16 15.11 -5.13 -6.69
CA ASN A 16 14.38 -3.89 -6.44
C ASN A 16 13.05 -4.17 -5.73
N ALA A 17 12.60 -3.17 -4.99
CA ALA A 17 11.24 -3.04 -4.52
C ALA A 17 10.85 -1.57 -4.69
N HIS A 18 9.59 -1.28 -4.96
CA HIS A 18 9.15 0.11 -5.10
C HIS A 18 9.06 0.77 -3.73
N THR A 19 8.31 0.19 -2.80
CA THR A 19 8.23 0.67 -1.42
C THR A 19 8.43 -0.45 -0.41
N LEU A 20 8.70 -0.03 0.82
CA LEU A 20 8.85 -0.89 1.98
C LEU A 20 8.02 -0.33 3.13
N TYR A 21 7.27 -1.18 3.81
CA TYR A 21 6.55 -0.86 5.03
C TYR A 21 6.91 -1.85 6.14
N VAL A 22 6.94 -1.37 7.38
CA VAL A 22 7.11 -2.24 8.56
C VAL A 22 5.91 -2.03 9.48
N ASP A 23 5.22 -3.12 9.82
CA ASP A 23 4.06 -3.05 10.70
C ASP A 23 4.45 -2.96 12.19
N GLU A 24 3.46 -2.78 13.06
CA GLU A 24 3.65 -2.67 14.51
C GLU A 24 4.15 -3.98 15.16
N LYS A 25 4.08 -5.09 14.46
CA LYS A 25 4.57 -6.41 14.90
C LYS A 25 5.98 -6.70 14.37
N GLY A 26 6.53 -5.81 13.56
CA GLY A 26 7.86 -5.92 12.99
C GLY A 26 7.96 -6.68 11.67
N PHE A 27 6.85 -7.14 11.10
CA PHE A 27 6.86 -7.74 9.76
C PHE A 27 7.15 -6.69 8.70
N ILE A 28 7.93 -7.08 7.69
CA ILE A 28 8.35 -6.23 6.58
C ILE A 28 7.51 -6.56 5.36
N TYR A 29 6.96 -5.53 4.73
CA TYR A 29 6.18 -5.65 3.50
C TYR A 29 6.95 -4.96 2.38
N LEU A 30 7.21 -5.69 1.30
CA LEU A 30 7.76 -5.14 0.06
C LEU A 30 6.66 -5.04 -0.97
N SER A 31 6.54 -3.91 -1.65
CA SER A 31 5.62 -3.77 -2.77
C SER A 31 6.35 -3.42 -4.06
N GLY A 32 5.80 -3.82 -5.20
CA GLY A 32 6.40 -3.60 -6.51
C GLY A 32 7.74 -4.30 -6.74
N ALA A 33 8.02 -5.37 -6.01
CA ALA A 33 9.22 -6.19 -6.19
C ALA A 33 8.94 -7.29 -7.21
N ARG A 34 9.43 -7.13 -8.43
CA ARG A 34 9.11 -8.02 -9.57
C ARG A 34 9.51 -9.47 -9.33
N GLU A 35 10.63 -9.69 -8.66
CA GLU A 35 11.17 -11.02 -8.39
C GLU A 35 10.31 -11.85 -7.42
N VAL A 36 9.45 -11.16 -6.65
CA VAL A 36 8.52 -11.79 -5.72
C VAL A 36 7.06 -11.52 -6.13
N GLY A 37 6.81 -11.35 -7.45
CA GLY A 37 5.47 -11.37 -8.01
C GLY A 37 4.80 -10.04 -8.27
N ALA A 38 5.51 -8.92 -8.20
CA ALA A 38 5.04 -7.56 -8.49
C ALA A 38 3.92 -7.01 -7.58
N GLY A 39 3.17 -7.84 -6.87
CA GLY A 39 2.20 -7.44 -5.86
C GLY A 39 2.89 -7.02 -4.56
N PHE A 40 2.69 -7.76 -3.50
CA PHE A 40 3.42 -7.55 -2.25
C PHE A 40 4.01 -8.85 -1.71
N ALA A 41 5.10 -8.71 -0.96
CA ALA A 41 5.72 -9.80 -0.22
C ALA A 41 5.74 -9.49 1.28
N ILE A 42 5.67 -10.52 2.11
CA ILE A 42 5.78 -10.41 3.56
C ILE A 42 7.02 -11.16 4.02
N LEU A 43 7.87 -10.45 4.75
CA LEU A 43 9.08 -10.99 5.34
C LEU A 43 8.97 -11.01 6.86
N ASP A 44 9.41 -12.10 7.47
CA ASP A 44 9.50 -12.27 8.92
C ASP A 44 10.95 -12.13 9.37
N PRO A 45 11.32 -11.05 10.09
CA PRO A 45 12.67 -10.86 10.62
C PRO A 45 12.86 -11.44 12.02
N SER A 46 11.87 -12.14 12.59
CA SER A 46 11.87 -12.53 14.01
C SER A 46 12.98 -13.50 14.39
N ILE A 47 13.43 -14.34 13.44
CA ILE A 47 14.50 -15.32 13.67
C ILE A 47 15.87 -14.67 13.42
N ASP A 48 16.05 -14.02 12.28
CA ASP A 48 17.27 -13.32 11.93
C ASP A 48 16.90 -12.01 11.19
N PRO A 49 17.06 -10.84 11.83
CA PRO A 49 16.73 -9.56 11.20
C PRO A 49 17.66 -9.20 10.03
N TRP A 50 18.84 -9.81 9.94
CA TRP A 50 19.76 -9.61 8.82
C TRP A 50 19.46 -10.52 7.63
N GLN A 51 18.68 -11.57 7.88
CA GLN A 51 18.21 -12.52 6.86
C GLN A 51 16.73 -12.86 7.08
N PRO A 52 15.82 -11.89 6.89
CA PRO A 52 14.40 -12.11 7.13
C PRO A 52 13.85 -13.17 6.16
N GLN A 53 12.94 -14.01 6.69
CA GLN A 53 12.34 -15.10 5.93
C GLN A 53 11.16 -14.60 5.09
N LEU A 54 11.11 -14.93 3.81
CA LEU A 54 9.91 -14.75 2.99
C LEU A 54 8.84 -15.73 3.43
N ILE A 55 7.73 -15.23 3.95
CA ILE A 55 6.61 -16.07 4.42
C ILE A 55 5.40 -16.02 3.51
N PHE A 56 5.31 -15.00 2.64
CA PHE A 56 4.25 -14.87 1.64
C PHE A 56 4.69 -13.96 0.50
N ASN A 57 4.23 -14.28 -0.72
CA ASN A 57 4.28 -13.37 -1.86
C ASN A 57 2.96 -13.41 -2.64
N GLN A 58 2.41 -12.25 -2.90
CA GLN A 58 1.26 -12.08 -3.79
C GLN A 58 1.77 -11.97 -5.22
N ASN A 59 1.49 -13.00 -6.00
CA ASN A 59 1.90 -13.09 -7.37
C ASN A 59 0.74 -12.69 -8.29
N GLY A 60 0.63 -11.42 -8.62
CA GLY A 60 -0.49 -10.91 -9.40
C GLY A 60 -0.34 -9.44 -9.76
N ASP A 61 -1.38 -8.68 -9.52
CA ASP A 61 -1.44 -7.27 -9.89
C ASP A 61 -0.34 -6.44 -9.21
N TYR A 62 0.24 -5.53 -9.98
CA TYR A 62 1.29 -4.64 -9.49
C TYR A 62 0.76 -3.75 -8.37
N MET A 63 1.36 -3.88 -7.19
CA MET A 63 1.06 -3.08 -6.02
C MET A 63 2.19 -2.07 -5.81
N HIS A 64 1.87 -0.79 -5.97
CA HIS A 64 2.83 0.29 -5.93
C HIS A 64 3.25 0.62 -4.50
N GLU A 65 2.27 0.70 -3.60
CA GLU A 65 2.47 1.03 -2.20
C GLU A 65 1.56 0.17 -1.31
N VAL A 66 1.99 -0.08 -0.09
CA VAL A 66 1.17 -0.71 0.95
C VAL A 66 1.24 0.06 2.25
N HIS A 67 0.12 0.10 2.97
CA HIS A 67 0.02 0.55 4.35
C HIS A 67 -0.63 -0.55 5.18
N VAL A 68 -0.07 -0.85 6.35
CA VAL A 68 -0.56 -1.94 7.21
C VAL A 68 -0.90 -1.43 8.60
N TRP A 69 -2.05 -1.86 9.12
CA TRP A 69 -2.47 -1.58 10.49
C TRP A 69 -3.43 -2.65 11.00
N GLU A 70 -3.21 -3.16 12.23
CA GLU A 70 -4.09 -4.13 12.93
C GLU A 70 -4.49 -5.33 12.05
N ASP A 71 -3.54 -5.98 11.43
CA ASP A 71 -3.78 -7.15 10.58
C ASP A 71 -4.61 -6.87 9.31
N VAL A 72 -4.70 -5.61 8.89
CA VAL A 72 -5.28 -5.18 7.63
C VAL A 72 -4.22 -4.49 6.78
N LEU A 73 -4.08 -4.95 5.53
CA LEU A 73 -3.23 -4.30 4.54
C LEU A 73 -4.10 -3.55 3.55
N TYR A 74 -3.72 -2.32 3.27
CA TYR A 74 -4.26 -1.45 2.22
C TYR A 74 -3.20 -1.34 1.13
N GLY A 75 -3.54 -1.67 -0.10
CA GLY A 75 -2.60 -1.66 -1.21
C GLY A 75 -3.04 -0.72 -2.33
N ALA A 76 -2.10 0.03 -2.90
CA ALA A 76 -2.32 0.86 -4.08
C ALA A 76 -1.97 0.05 -5.34
N GLU A 77 -2.97 -0.36 -6.10
CA GLU A 77 -2.81 -1.09 -7.36
C GLU A 77 -2.80 -0.10 -8.51
N LEU A 78 -1.62 0.46 -8.80
CA LEU A 78 -1.42 1.59 -9.69
C LEU A 78 -2.12 1.43 -11.04
N PHE A 79 -1.83 0.33 -11.75
CA PHE A 79 -2.32 0.12 -13.11
C PHE A 79 -3.77 -0.37 -13.17
N ASN A 80 -4.28 -0.96 -12.09
CA ASN A 80 -5.69 -1.32 -11.97
C ASN A 80 -6.56 -0.12 -11.59
N GLY A 81 -5.95 0.95 -11.06
CA GLY A 81 -6.63 2.15 -10.62
C GLY A 81 -7.56 1.91 -9.44
N VAL A 82 -7.16 1.04 -8.54
CA VAL A 82 -7.92 0.69 -7.33
C VAL A 82 -7.01 0.69 -6.11
N PHE A 83 -7.57 0.94 -4.94
CA PHE A 83 -6.95 0.42 -3.72
C PHE A 83 -7.64 -0.89 -3.31
N SER A 84 -6.87 -1.79 -2.74
CA SER A 84 -7.37 -3.07 -2.23
C SER A 84 -7.18 -3.20 -0.73
N ILE A 85 -8.07 -3.98 -0.09
CA ILE A 85 -8.04 -4.26 1.34
C ILE A 85 -7.86 -5.77 1.53
N TRP A 86 -6.92 -6.14 2.39
CA TRP A 86 -6.56 -7.52 2.64
C TRP A 86 -6.60 -7.83 4.13
N ASP A 87 -7.21 -8.95 4.51
CA ASP A 87 -7.05 -9.58 5.83
C ASP A 87 -5.72 -10.32 5.85
N ILE A 88 -4.83 -9.88 6.73
CA ILE A 88 -3.50 -10.46 6.91
C ILE A 88 -3.29 -11.02 8.32
N LYS A 89 -4.37 -11.41 9.02
CA LYS A 89 -4.27 -12.08 10.32
C LYS A 89 -3.37 -13.31 10.24
N ASP A 90 -3.56 -14.11 9.22
CA ASP A 90 -2.60 -15.11 8.81
C ASP A 90 -1.70 -14.54 7.72
N ARG A 91 -0.48 -14.11 8.10
CA ARG A 91 0.49 -13.52 7.17
C ARG A 91 1.04 -14.49 6.14
N LYS A 92 0.80 -15.80 6.34
CA LYS A 92 1.16 -16.84 5.37
C LYS A 92 0.06 -17.09 4.35
N ALA A 93 -1.16 -16.60 4.63
CA ALA A 93 -2.33 -16.77 3.76
C ALA A 93 -3.21 -15.53 3.73
N PRO A 94 -2.70 -14.35 3.32
CA PRO A 94 -3.47 -13.13 3.13
C PRO A 94 -4.69 -13.34 2.23
N LYS A 95 -5.80 -12.68 2.57
CA LYS A 95 -7.04 -12.77 1.81
C LYS A 95 -7.49 -11.39 1.38
N ARG A 96 -7.68 -11.19 0.07
CA ARG A 96 -8.32 -9.98 -0.45
C ARG A 96 -9.77 -9.94 0.03
N ILE A 97 -10.16 -8.84 0.68
CA ILE A 97 -11.51 -8.65 1.21
C ILE A 97 -12.33 -7.78 0.27
N ALA A 98 -11.72 -6.69 -0.21
CA ALA A 98 -12.40 -5.68 -1.02
C ALA A 98 -11.41 -4.92 -1.89
N ASP A 99 -11.95 -4.21 -2.86
CA ASP A 99 -11.25 -3.16 -3.61
C ASP A 99 -12.21 -2.01 -3.93
N GLN A 100 -11.63 -0.85 -4.21
CA GLN A 100 -12.38 0.34 -4.59
C GLN A 100 -11.61 1.12 -5.65
N ARG A 101 -12.28 1.44 -6.75
CA ARG A 101 -11.74 2.26 -7.82
C ARG A 101 -11.62 3.72 -7.37
N THR A 102 -10.47 4.33 -7.65
CA THR A 102 -10.24 5.76 -7.45
C THR A 102 -10.69 6.59 -8.65
N ALA A 103 -10.82 7.91 -8.46
CA ALA A 103 -11.43 8.77 -9.47
C ALA A 103 -10.64 8.89 -10.77
N PHE A 104 -9.31 8.87 -10.69
CA PHE A 104 -8.42 8.99 -11.85
C PHE A 104 -7.76 7.69 -12.26
N THR A 105 -8.03 6.61 -11.54
CA THR A 105 -7.63 5.24 -11.90
C THR A 105 -6.14 5.03 -12.11
N PHE A 106 -5.33 5.72 -11.30
CA PHE A 106 -3.87 5.57 -11.27
C PHE A 106 -3.41 5.62 -9.81
N THR A 107 -3.94 4.70 -9.00
CA THR A 107 -3.82 4.70 -7.54
C THR A 107 -2.38 4.48 -7.12
N HIS A 108 -1.73 5.55 -6.70
CA HIS A 108 -0.31 5.59 -6.39
C HIS A 108 -0.01 5.37 -4.91
N SER A 109 -0.73 6.09 -4.06
CA SER A 109 -0.45 6.13 -2.63
C SER A 109 -1.69 5.88 -1.79
N VAL A 110 -1.51 5.19 -0.65
CA VAL A 110 -2.55 4.89 0.33
C VAL A 110 -2.02 5.10 1.75
N TRP A 111 -2.80 5.77 2.60
CA TRP A 111 -2.44 5.95 4.00
C TRP A 111 -3.66 6.02 4.91
N LEU A 112 -3.64 5.26 6.02
CA LEU A 112 -4.75 5.18 6.97
C LEU A 112 -4.61 6.19 8.10
N ASP A 113 -5.64 7.03 8.32
CA ASP A 113 -5.90 7.60 9.63
C ASP A 113 -6.42 6.49 10.55
N ARG A 114 -5.56 6.02 11.43
CA ARG A 114 -5.84 4.89 12.32
C ARG A 114 -6.97 5.16 13.31
N LYS A 115 -7.16 6.42 13.69
CA LYS A 115 -8.14 6.83 14.69
C LYS A 115 -9.56 6.91 14.11
N GLN A 116 -9.68 7.50 12.93
CA GLN A 116 -10.96 7.71 12.27
C GLN A 116 -11.33 6.60 11.27
N LYS A 117 -10.38 5.71 10.98
CA LYS A 117 -10.52 4.67 9.94
C LYS A 117 -10.82 5.29 8.57
N ILE A 118 -10.16 6.39 8.27
CA ILE A 118 -10.20 7.06 6.97
C ILE A 118 -8.94 6.69 6.20
N LEU A 119 -9.11 6.08 5.04
CA LEU A 119 -8.03 5.82 4.09
C LEU A 119 -7.93 7.01 3.13
N TYR A 120 -6.77 7.62 3.07
CA TYR A 120 -6.45 8.61 2.05
C TYR A 120 -5.78 7.93 0.87
N THR A 121 -6.17 8.31 -0.34
CA THR A 121 -5.58 7.83 -1.59
C THR A 121 -5.17 8.99 -2.48
N ALA A 122 -4.11 8.81 -3.25
CA ALA A 122 -3.72 9.76 -4.29
C ALA A 122 -3.50 9.01 -5.61
N ASP A 123 -4.06 9.55 -6.69
CA ASP A 123 -3.79 9.12 -8.05
C ASP A 123 -2.65 9.97 -8.65
N GLU A 124 -1.57 9.34 -9.09
CA GLU A 124 -0.41 10.05 -9.66
C GLU A 124 -0.65 10.42 -11.13
N THR A 125 -1.55 11.35 -11.35
CA THR A 125 -1.83 11.86 -12.70
C THR A 125 -2.26 13.31 -12.69
N ASN A 126 -2.13 13.99 -13.83
CA ASN A 126 -2.43 15.41 -13.97
C ASN A 126 -3.85 15.74 -13.52
N GLY A 127 -3.96 16.71 -12.62
CA GLY A 127 -5.24 17.21 -12.12
C GLY A 127 -6.00 16.25 -11.23
N ALA A 128 -5.37 15.17 -10.80
CA ALA A 128 -5.98 14.19 -9.92
C ALA A 128 -6.31 14.75 -8.53
N LEU A 129 -7.07 13.99 -7.80
CA LEU A 129 -7.56 14.31 -6.47
C LEU A 129 -6.88 13.45 -5.42
N VAL A 130 -6.79 13.98 -4.21
CA VAL A 130 -6.65 13.17 -3.00
C VAL A 130 -8.05 12.85 -2.51
N GLU A 131 -8.32 11.59 -2.25
CA GLU A 131 -9.64 11.09 -1.83
C GLU A 131 -9.57 10.53 -0.41
N ALA A 132 -10.64 10.73 0.35
CA ALA A 132 -10.82 10.23 1.70
C ALA A 132 -11.94 9.19 1.72
N TRP A 133 -11.64 7.99 2.22
CA TRP A 133 -12.54 6.85 2.21
C TRP A 133 -12.77 6.33 3.63
N ASP A 134 -14.02 6.20 4.04
CA ASP A 134 -14.39 5.47 5.25
C ASP A 134 -14.22 3.97 5.00
N VAL A 135 -13.27 3.37 5.70
CA VAL A 135 -12.92 1.96 5.62
C VAL A 135 -13.15 1.24 6.96
N SER A 136 -13.97 1.84 7.84
CA SER A 136 -14.34 1.24 9.14
C SER A 136 -15.02 -0.12 8.99
N ASP A 137 -15.77 -0.31 7.90
CA ASP A 137 -16.25 -1.60 7.43
C ASP A 137 -15.70 -1.85 6.02
N PRO A 138 -14.74 -2.78 5.87
CA PRO A 138 -14.11 -3.04 4.57
C PRO A 138 -15.06 -3.63 3.53
N TYR A 139 -16.21 -4.17 3.95
CA TYR A 139 -17.26 -4.64 3.03
C TYR A 139 -18.22 -3.53 2.58
N PHE A 140 -18.09 -2.33 3.18
CA PHE A 140 -18.95 -1.19 2.89
C PHE A 140 -18.17 0.12 2.81
N ILE A 141 -17.25 0.20 1.86
CA ILE A 141 -16.38 1.35 1.61
C ILE A 141 -17.21 2.55 1.14
N ARG A 142 -16.98 3.73 1.72
CA ARG A 142 -17.67 4.98 1.35
C ARG A 142 -16.69 6.11 1.11
N LYS A 143 -16.81 6.79 0.00
CA LYS A 143 -16.12 8.06 -0.19
C LYS A 143 -16.70 9.10 0.77
N LYS A 144 -15.86 9.72 1.56
CA LYS A 144 -16.21 10.78 2.52
C LYS A 144 -15.98 12.14 1.92
N ASP A 145 -14.84 12.33 1.26
CA ASP A 145 -14.44 13.61 0.73
C ASP A 145 -13.40 13.42 -0.38
N GLN A 146 -13.13 14.50 -1.10
CA GLN A 146 -12.05 14.59 -2.07
C GLN A 146 -11.64 16.03 -2.24
N PHE A 147 -10.36 16.27 -2.46
CA PHE A 147 -9.86 17.62 -2.70
C PHE A 147 -8.72 17.63 -3.72
N ARG A 148 -8.57 18.77 -4.35
CA ARG A 148 -7.45 19.03 -5.26
C ARG A 148 -6.34 19.72 -4.50
N VAL A 149 -5.13 19.24 -4.68
CA VAL A 149 -3.94 19.90 -4.17
C VAL A 149 -3.45 20.87 -5.23
N GLY A 150 -3.06 22.09 -4.81
CA GLY A 150 -2.47 23.08 -5.71
C GLY A 150 -3.04 24.49 -5.50
N PHE A 151 -2.30 25.46 -5.95
CA PHE A 151 -2.66 26.89 -5.88
C PHE A 151 -3.03 27.42 -7.28
N GLY A 152 -4.24 27.95 -7.39
CA GLY A 152 -4.69 28.61 -8.62
C GLY A 152 -5.23 27.65 -9.68
N ALA A 153 -5.24 28.13 -10.93
CA ALA A 153 -5.84 27.42 -12.06
C ALA A 153 -4.85 26.52 -12.82
N ASP A 154 -3.73 26.14 -12.19
CA ASP A 154 -2.76 25.26 -12.85
C ASP A 154 -3.33 23.84 -12.92
N PRO A 155 -3.57 23.30 -14.12
CA PRO A 155 -4.11 21.93 -14.29
C PRO A 155 -3.04 20.83 -14.15
N TYR A 156 -1.79 21.19 -13.91
CA TYR A 156 -0.65 20.27 -13.92
C TYR A 156 -0.21 19.80 -12.55
N HIS A 157 -1.08 19.87 -11.53
CA HIS A 157 -0.72 19.28 -10.24
C HIS A 157 -0.90 17.78 -10.27
N ILE A 158 0.10 17.08 -9.79
CA ILE A 158 0.09 15.65 -9.62
C ILE A 158 0.27 15.35 -8.13
N PRO A 159 -0.78 14.90 -7.41
CA PRO A 159 -0.60 14.41 -6.06
C PRO A 159 0.18 13.11 -6.11
N HIS A 160 1.16 12.97 -5.21
CA HIS A 160 2.07 11.84 -5.23
C HIS A 160 1.91 10.96 -3.98
N ASN A 161 2.61 11.27 -2.89
CA ASN A 161 2.47 10.53 -1.64
C ASN A 161 1.58 11.25 -0.63
N VAL A 162 0.79 10.48 0.10
CA VAL A 162 -0.02 10.96 1.22
C VAL A 162 0.46 10.30 2.52
N PHE A 163 0.58 11.10 3.60
CA PHE A 163 0.92 10.62 4.94
C PHE A 163 0.04 11.31 5.95
N HIS A 164 -0.62 10.55 6.82
CA HIS A 164 -1.39 11.10 7.93
C HIS A 164 -0.62 10.95 9.24
N HIS A 165 -0.45 12.04 9.96
CA HIS A 165 0.17 12.06 11.28
C HIS A 165 -0.40 13.19 12.13
N GLN A 166 -0.81 12.90 13.39
CA GLN A 166 -1.30 13.87 14.37
C GLN A 166 -2.36 14.86 13.82
N ASP A 167 -3.44 14.33 13.27
CA ASP A 167 -4.55 15.09 12.72
C ASP A 167 -4.18 16.01 11.52
N HIS A 168 -3.02 15.76 10.87
CA HIS A 168 -2.56 16.44 9.67
C HIS A 168 -2.32 15.45 8.55
N LEU A 169 -2.68 15.86 7.33
CA LEU A 169 -2.38 15.15 6.12
C LEU A 169 -1.23 15.87 5.39
N TYR A 170 -0.14 15.17 5.21
CA TYR A 170 1.03 15.64 4.45
C TYR A 170 0.98 15.05 3.06
N ILE A 171 1.13 15.90 2.05
CA ILE A 171 1.02 15.48 0.66
C ILE A 171 2.21 16.04 -0.10
N SER A 172 2.95 15.17 -0.78
CA SER A 172 3.89 15.60 -1.80
C SER A 172 3.16 15.69 -3.15
N TRP A 173 3.48 16.70 -3.95
CA TRP A 173 2.99 16.84 -5.32
C TRP A 173 3.98 17.60 -6.19
N TYR A 174 3.85 17.48 -7.49
CA TYR A 174 4.63 18.19 -8.51
C TYR A 174 3.76 18.54 -9.72
#